data_cbfb26194c58587b7f1dcadb8a0bb140
#
_entry.id   cbfb26194c58587b7f1dcadb8a0bb140
#
_cell.length_a   1.000
_cell.length_b   1.000
_cell.length_c   1.000
_cell.angle_alpha   90.00
_cell.angle_beta   90.00
_cell.angle_gamma   90.00
#
_symmetry.space_group_name_H-M   'P 1'
#
loop_
_entity.id
_entity.type
_entity.pdbx_description
1 polymer ?
#
loop_
_entity_poly.entity_id
_entity_poly.type
_entity_poly.pdbx_seq_one_letter_code
_entity_poly.pdbx_strand_id
1 'polypeptide(L)'
;MANKTLSIREKTIFDGFFTKYFLKFLFYIWFKVAGWTITPSKPEGAGVAIAAPHTSNWDFIYALGAAILQDTKIYFSIKDSWCRLPLMGRWIMWLGAIPIDRSSKGMGQVNQIKRFIESQKNARVFFLFTPEGTRGAVKKWKTGFYHVAQGCGIPIFLAKVDYRIKEAGVFHSFDVTGDKNADIQAIQASYKSVCGKFSNNQYPHYLGPVPKLSDKEAMIIRAMYTFKGVATKVEISTKAKFGELSTVMLDFLVEKGLLEKCVDKAIKSSEPTYQLTFAGKGCLLHLYPTLPKQIS
;
A
#
# COMPACT_ATOMS: atom_id res chain seq x y z
N MET A 1 -33.03 11.97 -23.30
CA MET A 1 -32.95 12.26 -21.83
C MET A 1 -31.48 12.37 -21.45
N ALA A 2 -31.05 13.54 -21.01
CA ALA A 2 -29.66 13.75 -20.60
C ALA A 2 -29.34 12.84 -19.42
N ASN A 3 -28.35 11.98 -19.57
CA ASN A 3 -27.91 11.04 -18.54
C ASN A 3 -27.30 11.86 -17.39
N LYS A 4 -28.07 12.12 -16.32
CA LYS A 4 -27.63 12.92 -15.17
C LYS A 4 -26.39 12.22 -14.58
N THR A 5 -25.25 12.90 -14.62
CA THR A 5 -24.01 12.42 -14.02
C THR A 5 -24.23 12.27 -12.51
N LEU A 6 -24.02 11.06 -11.98
CA LEU A 6 -24.13 10.81 -10.55
C LEU A 6 -22.95 11.50 -9.83
N SER A 7 -23.25 12.25 -8.78
CA SER A 7 -22.22 12.89 -7.94
C SER A 7 -21.57 11.91 -6.97
N ILE A 8 -20.34 12.18 -6.55
CA ILE A 8 -19.67 11.45 -5.48
C ILE A 8 -20.42 11.75 -4.17
N ARG A 9 -20.70 10.70 -3.39
CA ARG A 9 -21.42 10.85 -2.13
C ARG A 9 -20.44 11.27 -1.03
N GLU A 10 -20.74 12.35 -0.33
CA GLU A 10 -19.88 12.86 0.75
C GLU A 10 -19.95 11.99 2.01
N LYS A 11 -21.17 11.63 2.43
CA LYS A 11 -21.36 10.75 3.59
C LYS A 11 -21.41 9.30 3.16
N THR A 12 -20.44 8.53 3.65
CA THR A 12 -20.23 7.11 3.34
C THR A 12 -20.25 6.26 4.61
N ILE A 13 -20.01 4.96 4.47
CA ILE A 13 -19.84 4.05 5.60
C ILE A 13 -18.81 4.56 6.62
N PHE A 14 -17.79 5.31 6.17
CA PHE A 14 -16.71 5.80 7.03
C PHE A 14 -17.11 6.95 7.96
N ASP A 15 -18.26 7.60 7.75
CA ASP A 15 -18.70 8.77 8.52
C ASP A 15 -19.65 8.42 9.67
N GLY A 16 -20.11 7.18 9.73
CA GLY A 16 -21.10 6.75 10.71
C GLY A 16 -20.52 6.35 12.07
N PHE A 17 -21.26 6.62 13.14
CA PHE A 17 -20.94 6.13 14.48
C PHE A 17 -20.76 4.60 14.52
N PHE A 18 -21.61 3.88 13.81
CA PHE A 18 -21.54 2.42 13.68
C PHE A 18 -20.17 1.94 13.16
N THR A 19 -19.63 2.59 12.11
CA THR A 19 -18.32 2.23 11.57
C THR A 19 -17.20 2.63 12.51
N LYS A 20 -17.29 3.83 13.08
CA LYS A 20 -16.23 4.37 13.93
C LYS A 20 -15.98 3.53 15.18
N TYR A 21 -17.01 2.91 15.73
CA TYR A 21 -16.90 2.13 16.97
C TYR A 21 -17.10 0.64 16.73
N PHE A 22 -18.22 0.23 16.15
CA PHE A 22 -18.58 -1.19 16.04
C PHE A 22 -17.79 -1.91 14.94
N LEU A 23 -17.82 -1.42 13.70
CA LEU A 23 -17.06 -2.07 12.61
C LEU A 23 -15.56 -2.00 12.86
N LYS A 24 -15.05 -0.89 13.39
CA LYS A 24 -13.64 -0.76 13.77
C LYS A 24 -13.25 -1.81 14.79
N PHE A 25 -14.07 -2.03 15.83
CA PHE A 25 -13.84 -3.08 16.82
C PHE A 25 -13.88 -4.48 16.19
N LEU A 26 -14.86 -4.78 15.33
CA LEU A 26 -14.95 -6.08 14.65
C LEU A 26 -13.73 -6.34 13.75
N PHE A 27 -13.30 -5.36 12.95
CA PHE A 27 -12.12 -5.49 12.13
C PHE A 27 -10.84 -5.63 12.97
N TYR A 28 -10.74 -4.93 14.08
CA TYR A 28 -9.62 -5.08 15.01
C TYR A 28 -9.52 -6.53 15.53
N ILE A 29 -10.63 -7.09 16.02
CA ILE A 29 -10.67 -8.49 16.49
C ILE A 29 -10.33 -9.44 15.36
N TRP A 30 -10.96 -9.25 14.19
CA TRP A 30 -10.70 -10.13 13.04
C TRP A 30 -9.25 -10.10 12.60
N PHE A 31 -8.64 -8.91 12.45
CA PHE A 31 -7.22 -8.80 12.10
C PHE A 31 -6.35 -9.50 13.13
N LYS A 32 -6.62 -9.30 14.42
CA LYS A 32 -5.86 -9.98 15.50
C LYS A 32 -5.99 -11.51 15.41
N VAL A 33 -7.21 -12.02 15.34
CA VAL A 33 -7.48 -13.48 15.32
C VAL A 33 -6.90 -14.12 14.06
N ALA A 34 -7.05 -13.47 12.90
CA ALA A 34 -6.50 -13.95 11.64
C ALA A 34 -4.97 -13.74 11.52
N GLY A 35 -4.35 -13.07 12.48
CA GLY A 35 -2.91 -12.77 12.51
C GLY A 35 -2.48 -11.74 11.48
N TRP A 36 -3.38 -10.82 11.09
CA TRP A 36 -3.08 -9.71 10.20
C TRP A 36 -2.62 -8.47 10.96
N THR A 37 -1.76 -7.69 10.33
CA THR A 37 -1.27 -6.41 10.84
C THR A 37 -1.58 -5.29 9.85
N ILE A 38 -1.63 -4.06 10.36
CA ILE A 38 -1.77 -2.85 9.55
C ILE A 38 -0.38 -2.28 9.29
N THR A 39 -0.17 -1.77 8.08
CA THR A 39 1.07 -1.04 7.78
C THR A 39 1.23 0.16 8.73
N PRO A 40 2.45 0.48 9.17
CA PRO A 40 2.69 1.59 10.09
C PRO A 40 2.46 2.96 9.43
N SER A 41 2.50 3.05 8.11
CA SER A 41 2.31 4.29 7.38
C SER A 41 0.89 4.81 7.53
N LYS A 42 0.75 6.09 7.86
CA LYS A 42 -0.52 6.81 7.96
C LYS A 42 -0.45 8.08 7.13
N PRO A 43 -0.54 7.99 5.80
CA PRO A 43 -0.48 9.18 4.96
C PRO A 43 -1.65 10.11 5.26
N GLU A 44 -1.40 11.40 5.17
CA GLU A 44 -2.37 12.46 5.46
C GLU A 44 -2.94 13.08 4.18
N GLY A 45 -4.07 13.73 4.31
CA GLY A 45 -4.72 14.45 3.21
C GLY A 45 -5.41 13.55 2.20
N ALA A 46 -5.65 14.11 1.02
CA ALA A 46 -6.24 13.41 -0.10
C ALA A 46 -5.14 12.79 -0.99
N GLY A 47 -5.41 11.63 -1.55
CA GLY A 47 -4.49 10.96 -2.47
C GLY A 47 -5.16 9.90 -3.34
N VAL A 48 -4.46 9.51 -4.38
CA VAL A 48 -4.83 8.34 -5.16
C VAL A 48 -4.18 7.13 -4.54
N ALA A 49 -4.95 6.19 -4.01
CA ALA A 49 -4.44 4.92 -3.53
C ALA A 49 -4.50 3.88 -4.66
N ILE A 50 -3.41 3.19 -4.90
CA ILE A 50 -3.41 2.02 -5.77
C ILE A 50 -3.21 0.77 -4.93
N ALA A 51 -4.09 -0.22 -5.11
CA ALA A 51 -3.98 -1.51 -4.45
C ALA A 51 -3.55 -2.57 -5.48
N ALA A 52 -2.34 -3.08 -5.29
CA ALA A 52 -1.76 -4.16 -6.07
C ALA A 52 -0.96 -5.12 -5.16
N PRO A 53 -0.78 -6.38 -5.56
CA PRO A 53 -1.51 -7.05 -6.61
C PRO A 53 -2.97 -7.34 -6.21
N HIS A 54 -3.90 -7.26 -7.19
CA HIS A 54 -5.31 -7.58 -6.97
C HIS A 54 -5.64 -8.95 -7.56
N THR A 55 -5.63 -9.96 -6.72
CA THR A 55 -5.77 -11.36 -7.14
C THR A 55 -7.01 -12.06 -6.58
N SER A 56 -7.72 -11.42 -5.63
CA SER A 56 -8.86 -12.02 -4.94
C SER A 56 -9.92 -10.98 -4.56
N ASN A 57 -11.17 -11.42 -4.40
CA ASN A 57 -12.22 -10.58 -3.80
C ASN A 57 -11.95 -10.26 -2.32
N TRP A 58 -11.19 -11.10 -1.63
CA TRP A 58 -10.78 -10.88 -0.25
C TRP A 58 -9.89 -9.66 -0.08
N ASP A 59 -9.16 -9.25 -1.13
CA ASP A 59 -8.31 -8.06 -1.11
C ASP A 59 -9.11 -6.81 -0.74
N PHE A 60 -10.36 -6.71 -1.28
CA PHE A 60 -11.24 -5.58 -0.95
C PHE A 60 -11.64 -5.57 0.53
N ILE A 61 -11.92 -6.73 1.12
CA ILE A 61 -12.33 -6.85 2.52
C ILE A 61 -11.18 -6.44 3.45
N TYR A 62 -9.95 -6.91 3.16
CA TYR A 62 -8.77 -6.52 3.94
C TYR A 62 -8.41 -5.04 3.73
N ALA A 63 -8.52 -4.51 2.51
CA ALA A 63 -8.30 -3.09 2.24
C ALA A 63 -9.33 -2.21 2.96
N LEU A 64 -10.61 -2.60 2.97
CA LEU A 64 -11.68 -1.92 3.71
C LEU A 64 -11.40 -1.94 5.22
N GLY A 65 -11.04 -3.10 5.76
CA GLY A 65 -10.69 -3.25 7.17
C GLY A 65 -9.49 -2.39 7.55
N ALA A 66 -8.43 -2.38 6.73
CA ALA A 66 -7.27 -1.53 6.94
C ALA A 66 -7.63 -0.04 6.93
N ALA A 67 -8.45 0.39 5.97
CA ALA A 67 -8.91 1.78 5.88
C ALA A 67 -9.74 2.22 7.12
N ILE A 68 -10.65 1.36 7.58
CA ILE A 68 -11.45 1.62 8.80
C ILE A 68 -10.56 1.70 10.03
N LEU A 69 -9.59 0.78 10.17
CA LEU A 69 -8.66 0.77 11.30
C LEU A 69 -7.72 1.98 11.32
N GLN A 70 -7.40 2.54 10.14
CA GLN A 70 -6.56 3.73 9.98
C GLN A 70 -7.34 5.05 9.94
N ASP A 71 -8.66 5.03 10.15
CA ASP A 71 -9.55 6.21 10.07
C ASP A 71 -9.43 6.94 8.72
N THR A 72 -9.39 6.17 7.64
CA THR A 72 -9.22 6.68 6.28
C THR A 72 -10.47 6.39 5.45
N LYS A 73 -11.01 7.41 4.77
CA LYS A 73 -12.10 7.22 3.82
C LYS A 73 -11.54 6.72 2.50
N ILE A 74 -12.05 5.60 2.02
CA ILE A 74 -11.73 5.13 0.68
C ILE A 74 -12.91 5.31 -0.27
N TYR A 75 -12.61 5.77 -1.46
CA TYR A 75 -13.53 5.81 -2.59
C TYR A 75 -12.99 4.92 -3.69
N PHE A 76 -13.85 4.13 -4.32
CA PHE A 76 -13.45 3.21 -5.39
C PHE A 76 -14.32 3.38 -6.63
N SER A 77 -13.68 3.21 -7.77
CA SER A 77 -14.34 3.39 -9.06
C SER A 77 -15.14 2.16 -9.47
N ILE A 78 -16.41 2.35 -9.82
CA ILE A 78 -17.26 1.29 -10.34
C ILE A 78 -18.03 1.76 -11.59
N LYS A 79 -18.45 0.83 -12.43
CA LYS A 79 -19.30 1.14 -13.59
C LYS A 79 -20.61 1.80 -13.13
N ASP A 80 -21.00 2.92 -13.72
CA ASP A 80 -22.15 3.72 -13.29
C ASP A 80 -23.47 2.95 -13.32
N SER A 81 -23.61 1.96 -14.23
CA SER A 81 -24.79 1.10 -14.30
C SER A 81 -25.09 0.37 -12.98
N TRP A 82 -24.07 0.03 -12.17
CA TRP A 82 -24.27 -0.59 -10.87
C TRP A 82 -24.82 0.41 -9.85
N CYS A 83 -24.40 1.66 -9.92
CA CYS A 83 -24.87 2.73 -9.04
C CYS A 83 -26.32 3.15 -9.34
N ARG A 84 -26.84 2.80 -10.52
CA ARG A 84 -28.24 3.09 -10.93
C ARG A 84 -29.23 2.01 -10.52
N LEU A 85 -28.76 0.86 -10.02
CA LEU A 85 -29.65 -0.20 -9.57
C LEU A 85 -30.44 0.24 -8.33
N PRO A 86 -31.75 -0.05 -8.26
CA PRO A 86 -32.56 0.23 -7.08
C PRO A 86 -31.98 -0.47 -5.85
N LEU A 87 -32.00 0.18 -4.70
CA LEU A 87 -31.45 -0.29 -3.42
C LEU A 87 -29.95 -0.59 -3.45
N MET A 88 -29.49 -1.51 -4.32
CA MET A 88 -28.07 -1.89 -4.45
C MET A 88 -27.19 -0.70 -4.82
N GLY A 89 -27.62 0.16 -5.77
CA GLY A 89 -26.86 1.35 -6.15
C GLY A 89 -26.67 2.31 -4.98
N ARG A 90 -27.71 2.51 -4.16
CA ARG A 90 -27.62 3.36 -2.97
C ARG A 90 -26.66 2.78 -1.94
N TRP A 91 -26.67 1.47 -1.76
CA TRP A 91 -25.77 0.77 -0.85
C TRP A 91 -24.31 0.82 -1.32
N ILE A 92 -24.06 0.55 -2.61
CA ILE A 92 -22.72 0.62 -3.22
C ILE A 92 -22.15 2.05 -3.10
N MET A 93 -22.95 3.08 -3.39
CA MET A 93 -22.54 4.47 -3.23
C MET A 93 -22.28 4.85 -1.76
N TRP A 94 -23.04 4.26 -0.83
CA TRP A 94 -22.77 4.44 0.60
C TRP A 94 -21.47 3.78 1.04
N LEU A 95 -21.02 2.69 0.39
CA LEU A 95 -19.70 2.09 0.60
C LEU A 95 -18.55 2.94 0.06
N GLY A 96 -18.82 4.05 -0.65
CA GLY A 96 -17.80 4.93 -1.23
C GLY A 96 -17.58 4.72 -2.73
N ALA A 97 -18.53 4.14 -3.45
CA ALA A 97 -18.40 3.98 -4.89
C ALA A 97 -18.49 5.31 -5.64
N ILE A 98 -17.58 5.50 -6.61
CA ILE A 98 -17.61 6.58 -7.59
C ILE A 98 -18.13 6.00 -8.90
N PRO A 99 -19.29 6.45 -9.37
CA PRO A 99 -19.83 6.02 -10.63
C PRO A 99 -18.99 6.55 -11.79
N ILE A 100 -18.48 5.65 -12.63
CA ILE A 100 -17.71 6.01 -13.82
C ILE A 100 -18.51 5.67 -15.06
N ASP A 101 -18.77 6.68 -15.86
CA ASP A 101 -19.20 6.51 -17.24
C ASP A 101 -17.96 6.25 -18.11
N ARG A 102 -17.81 4.99 -18.57
CA ARG A 102 -16.68 4.59 -19.41
C ARG A 102 -16.75 5.13 -20.84
N SER A 103 -17.89 5.71 -21.23
CA SER A 103 -18.07 6.36 -22.52
C SER A 103 -17.50 7.78 -22.54
N SER A 104 -17.38 8.45 -21.39
CA SER A 104 -16.76 9.75 -21.27
C SER A 104 -15.23 9.64 -21.25
N LYS A 105 -14.56 10.38 -22.15
CA LYS A 105 -13.09 10.47 -22.17
C LYS A 105 -12.60 11.02 -20.84
N GLY A 106 -11.82 10.26 -20.08
CA GLY A 106 -11.30 10.39 -18.71
C GLY A 106 -11.19 11.76 -18.00
N MET A 107 -11.20 12.90 -18.74
CA MET A 107 -11.17 14.26 -18.15
C MET A 107 -12.36 14.56 -17.26
N GLY A 108 -13.54 13.99 -17.53
CA GLY A 108 -14.71 14.20 -16.68
C GLY A 108 -14.53 13.63 -15.26
N GLN A 109 -13.83 12.52 -15.13
CA GLN A 109 -13.55 11.89 -13.84
C GLN A 109 -12.52 12.70 -13.04
N VAL A 110 -11.45 13.16 -13.68
CA VAL A 110 -10.43 14.01 -13.02
C VAL A 110 -11.09 15.26 -12.44
N ASN A 111 -11.90 15.96 -13.23
CA ASN A 111 -12.60 17.16 -12.78
C ASN A 111 -13.61 16.88 -11.65
N GLN A 112 -14.30 15.74 -11.70
CA GLN A 112 -15.23 15.34 -10.65
C GLN A 112 -14.49 15.07 -9.32
N ILE A 113 -13.38 14.35 -9.38
CA ILE A 113 -12.54 14.05 -8.19
C ILE A 113 -11.91 15.34 -7.66
N LYS A 114 -11.41 16.22 -8.52
CA LYS A 114 -10.82 17.50 -8.12
C LYS A 114 -11.81 18.37 -7.33
N ARG A 115 -13.02 18.57 -7.87
CA ARG A 115 -14.08 19.30 -7.15
C ARG A 115 -14.44 18.67 -5.81
N PHE A 116 -14.46 17.35 -5.76
CA PHE A 116 -14.74 16.63 -4.52
C PHE A 116 -13.62 16.84 -3.49
N ILE A 117 -12.34 16.76 -3.88
CA ILE A 117 -11.20 17.04 -3.00
C ILE A 117 -11.27 18.46 -2.45
N GLU A 118 -11.58 19.44 -3.31
CA GLU A 118 -11.72 20.84 -2.92
C GLU A 118 -12.84 21.05 -1.87
N SER A 119 -13.89 20.22 -1.91
CA SER A 119 -14.98 20.24 -0.90
C SER A 119 -14.62 19.56 0.43
N GLN A 120 -13.61 18.64 0.44
CA GLN A 120 -13.24 17.80 1.57
C GLN A 120 -11.92 18.27 2.22
N LYS A 121 -11.81 19.57 2.53
CA LYS A 121 -10.60 20.14 3.14
C LYS A 121 -10.19 19.37 4.41
N ASN A 122 -8.92 18.94 4.47
CA ASN A 122 -8.29 18.25 5.61
C ASN A 122 -8.80 16.82 5.92
N ALA A 123 -9.61 16.19 5.06
CA ALA A 123 -10.02 14.81 5.27
C ALA A 123 -8.98 13.83 4.68
N ARG A 124 -8.74 12.71 5.36
CA ARG A 124 -8.01 11.58 4.78
C ARG A 124 -8.92 10.85 3.79
N VAL A 125 -8.77 11.17 2.51
CA VAL A 125 -9.63 10.67 1.44
C VAL A 125 -8.78 10.02 0.36
N PHE A 126 -8.92 8.72 0.19
CA PHE A 126 -8.17 7.96 -0.80
C PHE A 126 -9.07 7.47 -1.92
N PHE A 127 -8.68 7.81 -3.15
CA PHE A 127 -9.32 7.30 -4.35
C PHE A 127 -8.64 6.01 -4.77
N LEU A 128 -9.27 4.88 -4.43
CA LEU A 128 -8.71 3.55 -4.61
C LEU A 128 -8.86 3.06 -6.07
N PHE A 129 -7.75 2.68 -6.65
CA PHE A 129 -7.67 2.04 -7.96
C PHE A 129 -6.95 0.71 -7.87
N THR A 130 -7.40 -0.25 -8.67
CA THR A 130 -6.66 -1.47 -8.95
C THR A 130 -6.09 -1.33 -10.37
N PRO A 131 -4.77 -1.08 -10.53
CA PRO A 131 -4.20 -0.74 -11.84
C PRO A 131 -4.29 -1.89 -12.84
N GLU A 132 -4.36 -3.11 -12.36
CA GLU A 132 -4.58 -4.31 -13.18
C GLU A 132 -5.98 -4.32 -13.81
N GLY A 133 -7.00 -3.83 -13.11
CA GLY A 133 -8.40 -3.79 -13.53
C GLY A 133 -9.05 -5.16 -13.70
N THR A 134 -8.36 -6.21 -13.24
CA THR A 134 -8.80 -7.60 -13.19
C THR A 134 -8.08 -8.29 -12.03
N ARG A 135 -8.45 -9.55 -11.74
CA ARG A 135 -7.77 -10.40 -10.74
C ARG A 135 -6.79 -11.39 -11.37
N GLY A 136 -6.53 -11.26 -12.65
CA GLY A 136 -5.53 -12.06 -13.38
C GLY A 136 -4.30 -11.23 -13.70
N ALA A 137 -3.17 -11.89 -13.94
CA ALA A 137 -1.91 -11.25 -14.29
C ALA A 137 -2.03 -10.43 -15.58
N VAL A 138 -1.65 -9.17 -15.53
CA VAL A 138 -1.59 -8.26 -16.68
C VAL A 138 -0.26 -7.53 -16.70
N LYS A 139 0.46 -7.60 -17.82
CA LYS A 139 1.76 -6.92 -17.97
C LYS A 139 1.62 -5.39 -18.04
N LYS A 140 0.52 -4.90 -18.59
CA LYS A 140 0.28 -3.47 -18.78
C LYS A 140 -0.80 -2.99 -17.83
N TRP A 141 -0.41 -2.15 -16.89
CA TRP A 141 -1.33 -1.49 -15.97
C TRP A 141 -2.15 -0.39 -16.64
N LYS A 142 -3.37 -0.21 -16.18
CA LYS A 142 -4.21 0.94 -16.54
C LYS A 142 -3.69 2.17 -15.81
N THR A 143 -3.46 3.25 -16.54
CA THR A 143 -2.83 4.46 -16.01
C THR A 143 -3.81 5.56 -15.59
N GLY A 144 -5.10 5.24 -15.49
CA GLY A 144 -6.12 6.22 -15.10
C GLY A 144 -5.85 6.85 -13.73
N PHE A 145 -5.33 6.10 -12.80
CA PHE A 145 -4.94 6.57 -11.47
C PHE A 145 -3.85 7.67 -11.56
N TYR A 146 -2.87 7.50 -12.45
CA TYR A 146 -1.79 8.45 -12.64
C TYR A 146 -2.31 9.80 -13.16
N HIS A 147 -3.23 9.76 -14.14
CA HIS A 147 -3.83 10.98 -14.68
C HIS A 147 -4.70 11.71 -13.65
N VAL A 148 -5.35 10.99 -12.74
CA VAL A 148 -6.09 11.59 -11.62
C VAL A 148 -5.12 12.25 -10.65
N ALA A 149 -4.06 11.57 -10.23
CA ALA A 149 -3.05 12.12 -9.32
C ALA A 149 -2.42 13.39 -9.88
N GLN A 150 -1.93 13.32 -11.12
CA GLN A 150 -1.31 14.45 -11.81
C GLN A 150 -2.30 15.62 -12.02
N GLY A 151 -3.52 15.33 -12.49
CA GLY A 151 -4.52 16.38 -12.76
C GLY A 151 -5.08 17.04 -11.50
N CYS A 152 -5.06 16.36 -10.37
CA CYS A 152 -5.49 16.91 -9.07
C CYS A 152 -4.32 17.47 -8.24
N GLY A 153 -3.06 17.23 -8.61
CA GLY A 153 -1.89 17.62 -7.84
C GLY A 153 -1.81 16.93 -6.47
N ILE A 154 -2.14 15.64 -6.42
CA ILE A 154 -2.16 14.84 -5.20
C ILE A 154 -1.23 13.62 -5.32
N PRO A 155 -0.65 13.13 -4.19
CA PRO A 155 0.25 11.99 -4.20
C PRO A 155 -0.46 10.67 -4.59
N ILE A 156 0.35 9.69 -4.98
CA ILE A 156 -0.07 8.30 -5.16
C ILE A 156 0.36 7.50 -3.93
N PHE A 157 -0.60 6.93 -3.22
CA PHE A 157 -0.35 6.05 -2.08
C PHE A 157 -0.32 4.60 -2.56
N LEU A 158 0.77 3.91 -2.30
CA LEU A 158 0.94 2.50 -2.63
C LEU A 158 0.36 1.67 -1.50
N ALA A 159 -0.80 1.05 -1.75
CA ALA A 159 -1.47 0.17 -0.80
C ALA A 159 -1.34 -1.29 -1.22
N LYS A 160 -1.30 -2.18 -0.24
CA LYS A 160 -1.16 -3.60 -0.45
C LYS A 160 -2.07 -4.41 0.46
N VAL A 161 -2.33 -5.65 0.04
CA VAL A 161 -2.79 -6.74 0.90
C VAL A 161 -1.80 -7.89 0.68
N ASP A 162 -0.78 -7.97 1.53
CA ASP A 162 0.28 -8.98 1.41
C ASP A 162 -0.08 -10.23 2.21
N TYR A 163 -0.48 -11.28 1.51
CA TYR A 163 -0.91 -12.53 2.14
C TYR A 163 0.22 -13.36 2.74
N ARG A 164 1.45 -13.13 2.30
CA ARG A 164 2.61 -13.84 2.82
C ARG A 164 2.93 -13.40 4.25
N ILE A 165 2.96 -12.07 4.48
CA ILE A 165 3.29 -11.50 5.78
C ILE A 165 2.04 -11.09 6.55
N LYS A 166 0.84 -11.29 5.96
CA LYS A 166 -0.45 -10.89 6.51
C LYS A 166 -0.47 -9.43 6.96
N GLU A 167 -0.11 -8.53 6.05
CA GLU A 167 -0.11 -7.10 6.29
C GLU A 167 -0.94 -6.37 5.23
N ALA A 168 -1.77 -5.41 5.67
CA ALA A 168 -2.61 -4.61 4.78
C ALA A 168 -2.51 -3.12 5.11
N GLY A 169 -2.65 -2.27 4.09
CA GLY A 169 -2.65 -0.82 4.23
C GLY A 169 -1.71 -0.12 3.26
N VAL A 170 -1.52 1.19 3.43
CA VAL A 170 -0.58 1.99 2.64
C VAL A 170 0.83 1.78 3.18
N PHE A 171 1.78 1.46 2.30
CA PHE A 171 3.16 1.19 2.69
C PHE A 171 4.17 2.21 2.15
N HIS A 172 3.79 2.99 1.13
CA HIS A 172 4.63 4.02 0.55
C HIS A 172 3.80 5.15 -0.05
N SER A 173 4.38 6.36 -0.12
CA SER A 173 3.84 7.53 -0.83
C SER A 173 4.74 7.86 -2.00
N PHE A 174 4.15 8.18 -3.15
CA PHE A 174 4.85 8.48 -4.39
C PHE A 174 4.35 9.81 -4.97
N ASP A 175 5.25 10.75 -5.15
CA ASP A 175 4.96 12.02 -5.81
C ASP A 175 5.18 11.89 -7.31
N VAL A 176 4.21 12.37 -8.09
CA VAL A 176 4.23 12.29 -9.55
C VAL A 176 5.29 13.24 -10.10
N THR A 177 6.27 12.70 -10.84
CA THR A 177 7.37 13.51 -11.42
C THR A 177 7.01 14.17 -12.74
N GLY A 178 6.00 13.64 -13.46
CA GLY A 178 5.62 14.04 -14.81
C GLY A 178 6.09 13.07 -15.88
N ASP A 179 7.16 12.29 -15.64
CA ASP A 179 7.54 11.18 -16.52
C ASP A 179 6.70 9.93 -16.17
N LYS A 180 5.57 9.82 -16.83
CA LYS A 180 4.63 8.73 -16.59
C LYS A 180 5.26 7.34 -16.73
N ASN A 181 6.18 7.14 -17.66
CA ASN A 181 6.74 5.81 -17.90
C ASN A 181 7.74 5.43 -16.80
N ALA A 182 8.60 6.36 -16.43
CA ALA A 182 9.53 6.17 -15.32
C ALA A 182 8.78 5.98 -14.00
N ASP A 183 7.77 6.81 -13.72
CA ASP A 183 6.95 6.73 -12.52
C ASP A 183 6.23 5.38 -12.41
N ILE A 184 5.59 4.91 -13.48
CA ILE A 184 4.91 3.60 -13.49
C ILE A 184 5.90 2.45 -13.26
N GLN A 185 7.09 2.50 -13.84
CA GLN A 185 8.13 1.49 -13.61
C GLN A 185 8.60 1.47 -12.15
N ALA A 186 8.84 2.64 -11.56
CA ALA A 186 9.23 2.78 -10.16
C ALA A 186 8.13 2.26 -9.22
N ILE A 187 6.88 2.64 -9.48
CA ILE A 187 5.73 2.15 -8.74
C ILE A 187 5.61 0.62 -8.84
N GLN A 188 5.70 0.04 -10.03
CA GLN A 188 5.65 -1.41 -10.22
C GLN A 188 6.81 -2.12 -9.51
N ALA A 189 8.01 -1.53 -9.51
CA ALA A 189 9.16 -2.08 -8.80
C ALA A 189 8.88 -2.23 -7.30
N SER A 190 8.15 -1.29 -6.68
CA SER A 190 7.79 -1.31 -5.27
C SER A 190 6.87 -2.49 -4.90
N TYR A 191 6.14 -3.06 -5.88
CA TYR A 191 5.24 -4.19 -5.65
C TYR A 191 5.87 -5.57 -5.88
N LYS A 192 7.12 -5.65 -6.35
CA LYS A 192 7.79 -6.94 -6.63
C LYS A 192 7.89 -7.86 -5.40
N SER A 193 7.93 -7.29 -4.20
CA SER A 193 7.99 -8.03 -2.94
C SER A 193 6.62 -8.31 -2.30
N VAL A 194 5.54 -7.78 -2.86
CA VAL A 194 4.18 -7.96 -2.33
C VAL A 194 3.56 -9.23 -2.91
N CYS A 195 3.06 -10.12 -2.04
CA CYS A 195 2.47 -11.38 -2.44
C CYS A 195 0.94 -11.33 -2.34
N GLY A 196 0.26 -11.41 -3.47
CA GLY A 196 -1.18 -11.57 -3.54
C GLY A 196 -1.66 -12.94 -3.06
N LYS A 197 -2.95 -13.10 -2.82
CA LYS A 197 -3.55 -14.38 -2.40
C LYS A 197 -3.24 -15.51 -3.41
N PHE A 198 -3.25 -15.19 -4.69
CA PHE A 198 -2.93 -16.08 -5.79
C PHE A 198 -1.73 -15.51 -6.56
N SER A 199 -0.52 -15.81 -6.10
CA SER A 199 0.73 -15.25 -6.63
C SER A 199 0.93 -15.47 -8.13
N ASN A 200 0.42 -16.57 -8.68
CA ASN A 200 0.47 -16.86 -10.12
C ASN A 200 -0.38 -15.89 -10.95
N ASN A 201 -1.33 -15.20 -10.34
CA ASN A 201 -2.23 -14.27 -10.98
C ASN A 201 -1.78 -12.80 -10.85
N GLN A 202 -0.57 -12.53 -10.36
CA GLN A 202 -0.09 -11.17 -10.15
C GLN A 202 0.98 -10.75 -11.15
N TYR A 203 1.02 -9.43 -11.42
CA TYR A 203 2.11 -8.74 -12.09
C TYR A 203 2.36 -7.37 -11.41
N PRO A 204 3.60 -6.98 -11.14
CA PRO A 204 4.83 -7.73 -11.41
C PRO A 204 4.84 -9.08 -10.71
N HIS A 205 5.39 -10.06 -11.39
CA HIS A 205 5.46 -11.39 -10.80
C HIS A 205 6.24 -11.32 -9.50
N TYR A 206 5.72 -12.01 -8.50
CA TYR A 206 6.44 -12.19 -7.25
C TYR A 206 7.83 -12.77 -7.53
N LEU A 207 8.88 -12.11 -7.03
CA LEU A 207 10.27 -12.50 -7.30
C LEU A 207 10.69 -13.77 -6.52
N GLY A 208 9.87 -14.80 -6.62
CA GLY A 208 10.25 -16.11 -6.15
C GLY A 208 10.36 -16.29 -4.63
N PRO A 209 10.87 -17.43 -4.20
CA PRO A 209 11.09 -17.69 -2.80
C PRO A 209 12.05 -16.66 -2.21
N VAL A 210 11.83 -16.36 -0.94
CA VAL A 210 12.76 -15.58 -0.11
C VAL A 210 14.19 -15.95 -0.50
N PRO A 211 15.05 -14.99 -0.86
CA PRO A 211 16.42 -15.29 -1.22
C PRO A 211 17.04 -16.16 -0.14
N LYS A 212 17.68 -17.27 -0.54
CA LYS A 212 18.42 -18.11 0.41
C LYS A 212 19.46 -17.22 1.08
N LEU A 213 19.28 -17.01 2.37
CA LEU A 213 20.23 -16.30 3.19
C LEU A 213 21.15 -17.28 3.88
N SER A 214 22.42 -16.95 3.97
CA SER A 214 23.34 -17.59 4.90
C SER A 214 22.91 -17.27 6.34
N ASP A 215 23.33 -18.07 7.30
CA ASP A 215 23.03 -17.82 8.71
C ASP A 215 23.48 -16.41 9.15
N LYS A 216 24.61 -15.94 8.66
CA LYS A 216 25.13 -14.61 8.94
C LYS A 216 24.23 -13.50 8.38
N GLU A 217 23.76 -13.63 7.14
CA GLU A 217 22.83 -12.68 6.53
C GLU A 217 21.49 -12.66 7.28
N ALA A 218 20.97 -13.81 7.65
CA ALA A 218 19.75 -13.94 8.43
C ALA A 218 19.87 -13.28 9.80
N MET A 219 21.04 -13.42 10.48
CA MET A 219 21.32 -12.72 11.75
C MET A 219 21.36 -11.21 11.60
N ILE A 220 21.95 -10.68 10.52
CA ILE A 220 21.95 -9.25 10.22
C ILE A 220 20.52 -8.72 10.03
N ILE A 221 19.75 -9.38 9.18
CA ILE A 221 18.35 -9.00 8.94
C ILE A 221 17.52 -9.05 10.23
N ARG A 222 17.75 -10.07 11.07
CA ARG A 222 17.10 -10.18 12.39
C ARG A 222 17.52 -9.07 13.35
N ALA A 223 18.80 -8.71 13.39
CA ALA A 223 19.27 -7.59 14.18
C ALA A 223 18.65 -6.27 13.73
N MET A 224 18.63 -6.02 12.42
CA MET A 224 18.01 -4.85 11.80
C MET A 224 16.51 -4.71 12.15
N TYR A 225 15.79 -5.82 12.29
CA TYR A 225 14.37 -5.79 12.66
C TYR A 225 14.11 -5.21 14.06
N THR A 226 15.10 -5.27 14.94
CA THR A 226 14.97 -4.71 16.30
C THR A 226 15.11 -3.19 16.34
N PHE A 227 15.64 -2.58 15.28
CA PHE A 227 15.73 -1.13 15.16
C PHE A 227 14.42 -0.57 14.58
N LYS A 228 13.93 0.52 15.17
CA LYS A 228 12.71 1.20 14.71
C LYS A 228 12.93 2.14 13.51
N GLY A 229 14.09 2.08 12.87
CA GLY A 229 14.47 2.96 11.78
C GLY A 229 15.81 2.57 11.18
N VAL A 230 16.67 3.55 11.00
CA VAL A 230 18.02 3.36 10.48
C VAL A 230 18.99 2.90 11.59
N ALA A 231 20.02 2.15 11.19
CA ALA A 231 21.10 1.73 12.07
C ALA A 231 22.45 1.86 11.36
N THR A 232 23.48 2.20 12.13
CA THR A 232 24.87 2.19 11.67
C THR A 232 25.43 0.77 11.58
N LYS A 233 26.50 0.59 10.84
CA LYS A 233 27.23 -0.69 10.77
C LYS A 233 27.62 -1.21 12.16
N VAL A 234 28.06 -0.32 13.06
CA VAL A 234 28.48 -0.67 14.43
C VAL A 234 27.31 -1.18 15.25
N GLU A 235 26.17 -0.49 15.21
CA GLU A 235 24.96 -0.90 15.93
C GLU A 235 24.45 -2.26 15.43
N ILE A 236 24.47 -2.49 14.12
CA ILE A 236 24.09 -3.77 13.49
C ILE A 236 25.03 -4.88 13.97
N SER A 237 26.34 -4.64 13.94
CA SER A 237 27.37 -5.58 14.37
C SER A 237 27.18 -5.98 15.82
N THR A 238 27.01 -5.00 16.71
CA THR A 238 26.78 -5.21 18.14
C THR A 238 25.52 -6.01 18.39
N LYS A 239 24.41 -5.66 17.72
CA LYS A 239 23.12 -6.32 17.90
C LYS A 239 23.09 -7.74 17.33
N ALA A 240 23.76 -7.96 16.22
CA ALA A 240 23.90 -9.28 15.59
C ALA A 240 24.94 -10.16 16.28
N LYS A 241 25.68 -9.62 17.27
CA LYS A 241 26.78 -10.31 17.97
C LYS A 241 27.89 -10.77 17.03
N PHE A 242 28.19 -9.97 16.02
CA PHE A 242 29.39 -10.15 15.19
C PHE A 242 30.58 -9.41 15.78
N GLY A 243 31.74 -10.00 15.74
CA GLY A 243 32.98 -9.31 16.13
C GLY A 243 33.31 -8.16 15.19
N GLU A 244 33.30 -8.43 13.90
CA GLU A 244 33.46 -7.44 12.85
C GLU A 244 32.50 -7.70 11.69
N LEU A 245 31.68 -6.70 11.35
CA LEU A 245 30.74 -6.79 10.24
C LEU A 245 31.37 -6.16 9.00
N SER A 246 31.54 -6.94 7.95
CA SER A 246 32.05 -6.44 6.66
C SER A 246 31.02 -5.54 5.98
N THR A 247 31.48 -4.41 5.44
CA THR A 247 30.65 -3.52 4.61
C THR A 247 30.18 -4.23 3.35
N VAL A 248 31.00 -5.13 2.80
CA VAL A 248 30.65 -5.95 1.62
C VAL A 248 29.39 -6.80 1.88
N MET A 249 29.22 -7.32 3.08
CA MET A 249 28.03 -8.11 3.42
C MET A 249 26.75 -7.24 3.50
N LEU A 250 26.87 -6.02 3.99
CA LEU A 250 25.76 -5.07 3.99
C LEU A 250 25.41 -4.63 2.57
N ASP A 251 26.42 -4.36 1.74
CA ASP A 251 26.24 -3.98 0.34
C ASP A 251 25.57 -5.12 -0.46
N PHE A 252 25.94 -6.37 -0.19
CA PHE A 252 25.29 -7.52 -0.80
C PHE A 252 23.82 -7.65 -0.39
N LEU A 253 23.45 -7.33 0.86
CA LEU A 253 22.07 -7.28 1.29
C LEU A 253 21.31 -6.10 0.67
N VAL A 254 21.97 -5.00 0.38
CA VAL A 254 21.42 -3.87 -0.40
C VAL A 254 21.17 -4.29 -1.84
N GLU A 255 22.12 -4.97 -2.50
CA GLU A 255 21.95 -5.51 -3.85
C GLU A 255 20.81 -6.53 -3.93
N LYS A 256 20.65 -7.37 -2.91
CA LYS A 256 19.49 -8.26 -2.78
C LYS A 256 18.16 -7.50 -2.51
N GLY A 257 18.20 -6.18 -2.34
CA GLY A 257 17.04 -5.35 -2.03
C GLY A 257 16.45 -5.58 -0.65
N LEU A 258 17.20 -6.17 0.28
CA LEU A 258 16.75 -6.47 1.64
C LEU A 258 17.07 -5.34 2.63
N LEU A 259 18.12 -4.58 2.34
CA LEU A 259 18.49 -3.35 3.03
C LEU A 259 18.50 -2.19 2.03
N GLU A 260 18.40 -0.98 2.55
CA GLU A 260 18.68 0.25 1.81
C GLU A 260 19.68 1.11 2.58
N LYS A 261 20.56 1.78 1.85
CA LYS A 261 21.46 2.79 2.42
C LYS A 261 20.68 4.09 2.58
N CYS A 262 20.72 4.64 3.76
CA CYS A 262 20.10 5.93 4.09
C CYS A 262 21.19 6.97 4.34
N VAL A 263 20.97 8.18 3.86
CA VAL A 263 21.78 9.34 4.23
C VAL A 263 20.95 10.11 5.26
N ASP A 264 21.19 9.83 6.52
CA ASP A 264 20.53 10.59 7.59
C ASP A 264 21.27 11.92 7.80
N LYS A 265 20.66 13.02 7.36
CA LYS A 265 21.18 14.38 7.53
C LYS A 265 21.27 14.81 9.01
N ALA A 266 20.59 14.11 9.91
CA ALA A 266 20.58 14.40 11.34
C ALA A 266 21.76 13.73 12.08
N ILE A 267 22.30 12.66 11.55
CA ILE A 267 23.47 11.98 12.12
C ILE A 267 24.72 12.59 11.50
N LYS A 268 25.49 13.34 12.27
CA LYS A 268 26.79 13.94 11.87
C LYS A 268 27.91 12.90 11.61
N SER A 269 27.56 11.68 11.23
CA SER A 269 28.48 10.60 10.94
C SER A 269 28.71 10.52 9.42
N SER A 270 29.97 10.41 9.03
CA SER A 270 30.35 10.14 7.63
C SER A 270 30.06 8.68 7.21
N GLU A 271 29.65 7.83 8.12
CA GLU A 271 29.34 6.43 7.86
C GLU A 271 27.91 6.25 7.33
N PRO A 272 27.71 5.35 6.36
CA PRO A 272 26.38 5.05 5.85
C PRO A 272 25.53 4.38 6.95
N THR A 273 24.27 4.77 7.02
CA THR A 273 23.26 4.09 7.80
C THR A 273 22.44 3.15 6.91
N TYR A 274 21.82 2.14 7.49
CA TYR A 274 21.06 1.12 6.78
C TYR A 274 19.68 0.99 7.40
N GLN A 275 18.69 0.71 6.57
CA GLN A 275 17.32 0.43 6.98
C GLN A 275 16.83 -0.85 6.32
N LEU A 276 15.98 -1.61 7.04
CA LEU A 276 15.29 -2.76 6.44
C LEU A 276 14.30 -2.28 5.41
N THR A 277 14.48 -2.77 4.18
CA THR A 277 13.45 -2.63 3.16
C THR A 277 12.21 -3.43 3.52
N PHE A 278 11.15 -3.17 2.81
CA PHE A 278 9.94 -3.98 2.92
C PHE A 278 10.22 -5.47 2.58
N ALA A 279 11.01 -5.74 1.54
CA ALA A 279 11.43 -7.08 1.17
C ALA A 279 12.26 -7.75 2.28
N GLY A 280 13.14 -7.00 2.94
CA GLY A 280 13.91 -7.47 4.09
C GLY A 280 13.05 -7.87 5.28
N LYS A 281 12.03 -7.05 5.62
CA LYS A 281 11.04 -7.40 6.66
C LYS A 281 10.24 -8.65 6.29
N GLY A 282 9.81 -8.76 5.04
CA GLY A 282 9.09 -9.94 4.54
C GLY A 282 9.94 -11.21 4.58
N CYS A 283 11.21 -11.11 4.19
CA CYS A 283 12.17 -12.20 4.26
C CYS A 283 12.35 -12.71 5.69
N LEU A 284 12.51 -11.79 6.65
CA LEU A 284 12.67 -12.14 8.05
C LEU A 284 11.46 -12.87 8.62
N LEU A 285 10.25 -12.36 8.36
CA LEU A 285 9.02 -12.96 8.88
C LEU A 285 8.75 -14.35 8.27
N HIS A 286 9.26 -14.61 7.07
CA HIS A 286 9.23 -15.95 6.48
C HIS A 286 10.20 -16.91 7.18
N LEU A 287 11.42 -16.46 7.47
CA LEU A 287 12.45 -17.27 8.14
C LEU A 287 12.12 -17.51 9.62
N TYR A 288 11.47 -16.55 10.27
CA TYR A 288 11.17 -16.57 11.69
C TYR A 288 9.69 -16.24 11.94
N PRO A 289 8.75 -17.16 11.65
CA PRO A 289 7.31 -16.89 11.77
C PRO A 289 6.83 -16.60 13.19
N THR A 290 7.65 -16.99 14.19
CA THR A 290 7.38 -16.79 15.63
C THR A 290 7.87 -15.44 16.18
N LEU A 291 8.56 -14.62 15.37
CA LEU A 291 8.98 -13.30 15.83
C LEU A 291 7.76 -12.45 16.18
N PRO A 292 7.80 -11.74 17.33
CA PRO A 292 6.73 -10.82 17.69
C PRO A 292 6.61 -9.77 16.57
N LYS A 293 5.44 -9.70 15.97
CA LYS A 293 5.13 -8.65 15.01
C LYS A 293 5.19 -7.34 15.80
N GLN A 294 6.14 -6.48 15.48
CA GLN A 294 6.20 -5.16 16.10
C GLN A 294 4.92 -4.42 15.75
N ILE A 295 4.01 -4.34 16.72
CA ILE A 295 2.87 -3.44 16.68
C ILE A 295 3.45 -2.09 17.10
N SER A 296 3.79 -1.26 16.11
CA SER A 296 4.10 0.16 16.34
C SER A 296 2.91 1.00 16.00
#